data_424bb310f7fa6a43368ef5aa03b9ccf0
#
_entry.id   424bb310f7fa6a43368ef5aa03b9ccf0
#
_cell.length_a   1.000
_cell.length_b   1.000
_cell.length_c   1.000
_cell.angle_alpha   90.00
_cell.angle_beta   90.00
_cell.angle_gamma   90.00
#
_symmetry.space_group_name_H-M   'P 1'
#
loop_
_entity.id
_entity.type
_entity.pdbx_description
1 polymer ?
#
loop_
_entity_poly.entity_id
_entity_poly.type
_entity_poly.pdbx_seq_one_letter_code
_entity_poly.pdbx_strand_id
1 'polypeptide(L)'
;MADQRASLDQRTARREKYLAVVPVSDTELRIVSTLRDTSTSVADSTDVELIHDLRLEATITLPDLVITEVTGHSDQQPYDQCALTLAPLGRLRGLTLKRGYRRQVMERLGGTQGCSHFLTLALELSAANVLSIYLRMRAETPNTPTTRADGTWARIGLRVEPGLMNACLALAEGSPVQRRALGQHDE
;
A
#
# COMPACT_ATOMS: atom_id res chain seq x y z
N MET A 1 -16.16 -46.99 -11.49
CA MET A 1 -15.07 -46.03 -11.39
C MET A 1 -15.48 -45.01 -10.34
N ALA A 2 -14.94 -45.13 -9.11
CA ALA A 2 -15.24 -44.20 -8.03
C ALA A 2 -14.64 -42.83 -8.37
N ASP A 3 -15.48 -41.80 -8.33
CA ASP A 3 -15.10 -40.40 -8.46
C ASP A 3 -14.20 -40.04 -7.27
N GLN A 4 -12.87 -40.17 -7.45
CA GLN A 4 -11.89 -39.64 -6.53
C GLN A 4 -11.85 -38.12 -6.72
N ARG A 5 -12.91 -37.42 -6.32
CA ARG A 5 -12.75 -36.01 -5.93
C ARG A 5 -11.79 -36.04 -4.76
N ALA A 6 -10.56 -35.61 -5.01
CA ALA A 6 -9.62 -35.32 -3.94
C ALA A 6 -10.38 -34.49 -2.92
N SER A 7 -10.61 -35.05 -1.74
CA SER A 7 -11.08 -34.29 -0.58
C SER A 7 -10.13 -33.10 -0.47
N LEU A 8 -10.64 -31.88 -0.59
CA LEU A 8 -9.87 -30.72 -0.19
C LEU A 8 -9.44 -31.01 1.24
N ASP A 9 -8.16 -31.33 1.42
CA ASP A 9 -7.59 -31.42 2.75
C ASP A 9 -8.10 -30.19 3.49
N GLN A 10 -8.71 -30.38 4.67
CA GLN A 10 -9.33 -29.26 5.37
C GLN A 10 -8.23 -28.31 5.84
N ARG A 11 -7.85 -27.40 4.98
CA ARG A 11 -6.86 -26.37 5.24
C ARG A 11 -7.48 -24.98 5.04
N THR A 12 -7.03 -24.03 5.83
CA THR A 12 -7.32 -22.61 5.62
C THR A 12 -6.15 -21.99 4.87
N ALA A 13 -6.43 -21.05 3.97
CA ALA A 13 -5.41 -20.24 3.31
C ALA A 13 -5.52 -18.80 3.81
N ARG A 14 -4.38 -18.17 4.15
CA ARG A 14 -4.31 -16.81 4.67
C ARG A 14 -3.29 -16.00 3.88
N ARG A 15 -3.68 -14.76 3.55
CA ARG A 15 -2.77 -13.75 3.00
C ARG A 15 -2.64 -12.60 3.96
N GLU A 16 -1.42 -12.27 4.32
CA GLU A 16 -1.07 -11.07 5.08
C GLU A 16 -0.32 -10.11 4.18
N LYS A 17 -0.68 -8.81 4.26
CA LYS A 17 0.02 -7.73 3.59
C LYS A 17 0.36 -6.66 4.59
N TYR A 18 1.54 -6.09 4.44
CA TYR A 18 2.02 -4.99 5.26
C TYR A 18 2.66 -3.94 4.38
N LEU A 19 2.45 -2.68 4.72
CA LEU A 19 3.13 -1.57 4.08
C LEU A 19 3.58 -0.57 5.15
N ALA A 20 4.85 -0.20 5.09
CA ALA A 20 5.43 0.87 5.90
C ALA A 20 6.02 1.95 5.01
N VAL A 21 5.90 3.19 5.46
CA VAL A 21 6.54 4.37 4.88
C VAL A 21 7.46 4.97 5.92
N VAL A 22 8.74 5.04 5.61
CA VAL A 22 9.79 5.50 6.53
C VAL A 22 10.48 6.72 5.93
N PRO A 23 10.44 7.89 6.59
CA PRO A 23 11.25 9.04 6.17
C PRO A 23 12.75 8.69 6.22
N VAL A 24 13.46 8.95 5.12
CA VAL A 24 14.92 8.81 5.03
C VAL A 24 15.57 10.19 5.18
N SER A 25 14.95 11.20 4.58
CA SER A 25 15.34 12.60 4.66
C SER A 25 14.10 13.49 4.44
N ASP A 26 14.30 14.81 4.43
CA ASP A 26 13.23 15.78 4.09
C ASP A 26 12.71 15.63 2.65
N THR A 27 13.49 14.99 1.78
CA THR A 27 13.18 14.85 0.36
C THR A 27 13.01 13.40 -0.10
N GLU A 28 13.14 12.41 0.79
CA GLU A 28 13.07 11.00 0.45
C GLU A 28 12.31 10.16 1.48
N LEU A 29 11.51 9.23 0.98
CA LEU A 29 10.86 8.19 1.76
C LEU A 29 11.27 6.82 1.24
N ARG A 30 11.46 5.87 2.16
CA ARG A 30 11.53 4.45 1.85
C ARG A 30 10.19 3.79 2.13
N ILE A 31 9.73 2.98 1.18
CA ILE A 31 8.52 2.19 1.30
C ILE A 31 8.93 0.72 1.34
N VAL A 32 8.35 -0.02 2.28
CA VAL A 32 8.47 -1.47 2.36
C VAL A 32 7.08 -2.07 2.27
N SER A 33 6.84 -2.91 1.28
CA SER A 33 5.57 -3.63 1.09
C SER A 33 5.83 -5.13 1.10
N THR A 34 5.11 -5.88 1.94
CA THR A 34 5.28 -7.33 2.07
C THR A 34 3.99 -8.08 1.81
N LEU A 35 4.12 -9.32 1.34
CA LEU A 35 3.04 -10.26 1.15
C LEU A 35 3.49 -11.64 1.64
N ARG A 36 2.71 -12.21 2.55
CA ARG A 36 2.93 -13.56 3.07
C ARG A 36 1.68 -14.39 2.93
N ASP A 37 1.81 -15.54 2.27
CA ASP A 37 0.74 -16.51 2.13
C ASP A 37 1.09 -17.78 2.91
N THR A 38 0.13 -18.22 3.71
CA THR A 38 0.24 -19.46 4.50
C THR A 38 -0.99 -20.33 4.29
N SER A 39 -0.79 -21.64 4.45
CA SER A 39 -1.85 -22.63 4.53
C SER A 39 -1.71 -23.39 5.85
N THR A 40 -2.80 -23.55 6.60
CA THR A 40 -2.80 -24.21 7.92
C THR A 40 -3.83 -25.32 7.94
N SER A 41 -3.47 -26.51 8.42
CA SER A 41 -4.40 -27.63 8.62
C SER A 41 -5.48 -27.26 9.63
N VAL A 42 -6.74 -27.59 9.35
CA VAL A 42 -7.85 -27.41 10.30
C VAL A 42 -7.74 -28.39 11.47
N ALA A 43 -7.19 -29.59 11.22
CA ALA A 43 -7.02 -30.62 12.23
C ALA A 43 -5.84 -30.36 13.16
N ASP A 44 -4.78 -29.68 12.66
CA ASP A 44 -3.57 -29.38 13.40
C ASP A 44 -3.08 -27.95 13.10
N SER A 45 -3.32 -27.03 14.02
CA SER A 45 -2.92 -25.62 13.87
C SER A 45 -1.39 -25.41 13.87
N THR A 46 -0.59 -26.42 14.19
CA THR A 46 0.88 -26.37 14.12
C THR A 46 1.41 -26.78 12.74
N ASP A 47 0.58 -27.46 11.92
CA ASP A 47 0.90 -27.77 10.52
C ASP A 47 0.63 -26.54 9.65
N VAL A 48 1.64 -25.68 9.54
CA VAL A 48 1.62 -24.45 8.76
C VAL A 48 2.58 -24.56 7.60
N GLU A 49 2.08 -24.41 6.38
CA GLU A 49 2.86 -24.32 5.15
C GLU A 49 3.01 -22.87 4.75
N LEU A 50 4.25 -22.41 4.51
CA LEU A 50 4.57 -21.11 3.94
C LEU A 50 4.60 -21.23 2.42
N ILE A 51 3.66 -20.54 1.73
CA ILE A 51 3.50 -20.61 0.27
C ILE A 51 4.30 -19.48 -0.41
N HIS A 52 4.15 -18.24 0.10
CA HIS A 52 4.86 -17.07 -0.38
C HIS A 52 5.39 -16.24 0.79
N ASP A 53 6.60 -15.72 0.64
CA ASP A 53 7.16 -14.66 1.49
C ASP A 53 7.92 -13.69 0.58
N LEU A 54 7.26 -12.56 0.27
CA LEU A 54 7.70 -11.61 -0.74
C LEU A 54 7.81 -10.21 -0.14
N ARG A 55 8.83 -9.47 -0.55
CA ARG A 55 9.05 -8.08 -0.14
C ARG A 55 9.42 -7.23 -1.34
N LEU A 56 8.80 -6.06 -1.44
CA LEU A 56 9.10 -5.00 -2.39
C LEU A 56 9.53 -3.77 -1.61
N GLU A 57 10.72 -3.26 -1.89
CA GLU A 57 11.22 -2.01 -1.35
C GLU A 57 11.31 -0.97 -2.46
N ALA A 58 10.95 0.27 -2.15
CA ALA A 58 11.08 1.38 -3.07
C ALA A 58 11.53 2.64 -2.33
N THR A 59 12.40 3.43 -2.97
CA THR A 59 12.73 4.81 -2.56
C THR A 59 11.96 5.77 -3.44
N ILE A 60 11.34 6.78 -2.84
CA ILE A 60 10.61 7.82 -3.56
C ILE A 60 11.05 9.22 -3.13
N THR A 61 11.01 10.16 -4.06
CA THR A 61 11.28 11.57 -3.80
C THR A 61 10.04 12.32 -3.33
N LEU A 62 10.24 13.37 -2.54
CA LEU A 62 9.22 14.35 -2.16
C LEU A 62 9.51 15.69 -2.86
N PRO A 63 8.52 16.46 -3.20
CA PRO A 63 7.06 16.22 -3.09
C PRO A 63 6.46 15.44 -4.27
N ASP A 64 7.27 15.09 -5.28
CA ASP A 64 6.77 14.55 -6.54
C ASP A 64 6.38 13.08 -6.47
N LEU A 65 6.84 12.35 -5.46
CA LEU A 65 6.55 10.94 -5.22
C LEU A 65 7.02 10.05 -6.39
N VAL A 66 8.18 10.37 -6.97
CA VAL A 66 8.80 9.60 -8.05
C VAL A 66 9.59 8.43 -7.47
N ILE A 67 9.38 7.23 -7.99
CA ILE A 67 10.17 6.04 -7.64
C ILE A 67 11.57 6.19 -8.24
N THR A 68 12.59 6.32 -7.40
CA THR A 68 14.00 6.39 -7.82
C THR A 68 14.66 5.04 -7.78
N GLU A 69 14.31 4.20 -6.80
CA GLU A 69 14.84 2.86 -6.64
C GLU A 69 13.72 1.88 -6.33
N VAL A 70 13.92 0.62 -6.75
CA VAL A 70 13.02 -0.48 -6.43
C VAL A 70 13.80 -1.79 -6.40
N THR A 71 13.56 -2.59 -5.36
CA THR A 71 14.17 -3.92 -5.18
C THR A 71 13.10 -4.89 -4.69
N GLY A 72 13.06 -6.08 -5.27
CA GLY A 72 12.22 -7.19 -4.82
C GLY A 72 13.03 -8.27 -4.14
N HIS A 73 12.43 -8.92 -3.14
CA HIS A 73 12.95 -10.09 -2.46
C HIS A 73 11.88 -11.18 -2.47
N SER A 74 12.30 -12.43 -2.65
CA SER A 74 11.44 -13.60 -2.65
C SER A 74 12.11 -14.68 -1.79
N ASP A 75 11.74 -14.73 -0.52
CA ASP A 75 12.34 -15.64 0.45
C ASP A 75 11.67 -17.02 0.38
N GLN A 76 10.39 -17.08 -0.02
CA GLN A 76 9.65 -18.30 -0.30
C GLN A 76 8.75 -18.11 -1.52
N GLN A 77 8.72 -19.13 -2.39
CA GLN A 77 7.96 -19.16 -3.63
C GLN A 77 7.67 -20.60 -4.07
N PRO A 78 6.52 -20.87 -4.73
CA PRO A 78 6.13 -22.24 -5.10
C PRO A 78 6.87 -22.79 -6.33
N TYR A 79 7.49 -21.93 -7.16
CA TYR A 79 8.17 -22.32 -8.39
C TYR A 79 9.52 -21.64 -8.53
N ASP A 80 10.54 -22.38 -8.99
CA ASP A 80 11.90 -21.84 -9.22
C ASP A 80 11.90 -20.64 -10.18
N GLN A 81 10.99 -20.66 -11.18
CA GLN A 81 10.87 -19.59 -12.17
C GLN A 81 10.37 -18.25 -11.58
N CYS A 82 9.79 -18.27 -10.37
CA CYS A 82 9.33 -17.03 -9.73
C CYS A 82 10.48 -16.04 -9.50
N ALA A 83 11.72 -16.51 -9.32
CA ALA A 83 12.89 -15.66 -9.20
C ALA A 83 13.12 -14.75 -10.42
N LEU A 84 12.69 -15.19 -11.61
CA LEU A 84 12.79 -14.40 -12.85
C LEU A 84 11.92 -13.14 -12.83
N THR A 85 10.93 -13.09 -11.94
CA THR A 85 9.99 -11.96 -11.83
C THR A 85 10.56 -10.78 -11.05
N LEU A 86 11.75 -10.89 -10.47
CA LEU A 86 12.42 -9.80 -9.75
C LEU A 86 12.98 -8.75 -10.71
N ALA A 87 13.61 -9.16 -11.81
CA ALA A 87 14.21 -8.23 -12.79
C ALA A 87 13.19 -7.23 -13.39
N PRO A 88 11.96 -7.64 -13.79
CA PRO A 88 10.93 -6.73 -14.27
C PRO A 88 10.54 -5.60 -13.31
N LEU A 89 10.77 -5.73 -12.00
CA LEU A 89 10.44 -4.69 -11.02
C LEU A 89 11.19 -3.38 -11.27
N GLY A 90 12.37 -3.44 -11.86
CA GLY A 90 13.12 -2.26 -12.29
C GLY A 90 12.35 -1.33 -13.22
N ARG A 91 11.33 -1.82 -13.93
CA ARG A 91 10.45 -1.02 -14.79
C ARG A 91 9.58 -0.03 -14.02
N LEU A 92 9.45 -0.18 -12.70
CA LEU A 92 8.70 0.75 -11.85
C LEU A 92 9.45 2.07 -11.61
N ARG A 93 10.75 2.12 -11.85
CA ARG A 93 11.54 3.36 -11.72
C ARG A 93 11.01 4.45 -12.64
N GLY A 94 10.99 5.67 -12.13
CA GLY A 94 10.45 6.84 -12.83
C GLY A 94 8.94 6.96 -12.79
N LEU A 95 8.20 5.98 -12.25
CA LEU A 95 6.77 6.14 -12.00
C LEU A 95 6.51 7.08 -10.84
N THR A 96 5.43 7.83 -10.94
CA THR A 96 4.97 8.75 -9.91
C THR A 96 3.76 8.15 -9.19
N LEU A 97 3.77 8.09 -7.85
CA LEU A 97 2.69 7.53 -7.03
C LEU A 97 1.46 8.47 -6.95
N LYS A 98 1.08 9.07 -8.09
CA LYS A 98 -0.03 9.99 -8.24
C LYS A 98 -1.06 9.43 -9.23
N ARG A 99 -1.95 10.29 -9.72
CA ARG A 99 -2.97 9.90 -10.70
C ARG A 99 -2.38 9.16 -11.89
N GLY A 100 -2.96 8.03 -12.24
CA GLY A 100 -2.50 7.18 -13.36
C GLY A 100 -1.47 6.10 -12.99
N TYR A 101 -0.95 6.10 -11.76
CA TYR A 101 0.01 5.10 -11.28
C TYR A 101 -0.44 3.66 -11.52
N ARG A 102 -1.67 3.32 -11.08
CA ARG A 102 -2.24 1.97 -11.23
C ARG A 102 -2.19 1.48 -12.69
N ARG A 103 -2.59 2.34 -13.64
CA ARG A 103 -2.56 1.98 -15.07
C ARG A 103 -1.14 1.67 -15.53
N GLN A 104 -0.17 2.53 -15.20
CA GLN A 104 1.23 2.35 -15.59
C GLN A 104 1.85 1.09 -14.97
N VAL A 105 1.51 0.74 -13.72
CA VAL A 105 1.95 -0.51 -13.09
C VAL A 105 1.38 -1.72 -13.83
N MET A 106 0.08 -1.68 -14.18
CA MET A 106 -0.56 -2.76 -14.95
C MET A 106 0.05 -2.93 -16.33
N GLU A 107 0.41 -1.83 -17.01
CA GLU A 107 1.08 -1.86 -18.32
C GLU A 107 2.49 -2.47 -18.24
N ARG A 108 3.20 -2.29 -17.11
CA ARG A 108 4.61 -2.71 -16.95
C ARG A 108 4.80 -4.10 -16.36
N LEU A 109 3.89 -4.51 -15.48
CA LEU A 109 4.00 -5.77 -14.72
C LEU A 109 2.80 -6.71 -14.89
N GLY A 110 1.77 -6.31 -15.63
CA GLY A 110 0.56 -7.11 -15.79
C GLY A 110 0.74 -8.33 -16.70
N GLY A 111 -0.10 -9.34 -16.50
CA GLY A 111 -0.09 -10.58 -17.27
C GLY A 111 1.24 -11.33 -17.16
N THR A 112 1.78 -11.76 -18.29
CA THR A 112 3.06 -12.50 -18.36
C THR A 112 4.31 -11.63 -18.28
N GLN A 113 4.15 -10.32 -18.07
CA GLN A 113 5.30 -9.39 -17.94
C GLN A 113 5.89 -9.35 -16.53
N GLY A 114 5.22 -9.93 -15.55
CA GLY A 114 5.66 -9.96 -14.15
C GLY A 114 4.93 -11.03 -13.34
N CYS A 115 5.06 -10.94 -12.02
CA CYS A 115 4.35 -11.79 -11.06
C CYS A 115 3.10 -11.07 -10.52
N SER A 116 1.97 -11.75 -10.44
CA SER A 116 0.72 -11.22 -9.87
C SER A 116 0.87 -10.77 -8.41
N HIS A 117 1.75 -11.43 -7.65
CA HIS A 117 2.02 -11.08 -6.26
C HIS A 117 2.84 -9.79 -6.16
N PHE A 118 3.93 -9.65 -6.94
CA PHE A 118 4.69 -8.40 -7.02
C PHE A 118 3.87 -7.26 -7.65
N LEU A 119 2.99 -7.57 -8.61
CA LEU A 119 2.02 -6.59 -9.12
C LEU A 119 1.14 -6.06 -7.98
N THR A 120 0.64 -6.95 -7.11
CA THR A 120 -0.15 -6.55 -5.94
C THR A 120 0.64 -5.64 -5.00
N LEU A 121 1.89 -6.00 -4.66
CA LEU A 121 2.78 -5.18 -3.83
C LEU A 121 3.08 -3.81 -4.47
N ALA A 122 3.33 -3.79 -5.78
CA ALA A 122 3.56 -2.55 -6.52
C ALA A 122 2.34 -1.62 -6.48
N LEU A 123 1.13 -2.16 -6.63
CA LEU A 123 -0.11 -1.36 -6.54
C LEU A 123 -0.31 -0.76 -5.15
N GLU A 124 0.09 -1.45 -4.08
CA GLU A 124 0.04 -0.94 -2.70
C GLU A 124 0.98 0.26 -2.46
N LEU A 125 2.05 0.42 -3.24
CA LEU A 125 2.96 1.57 -3.08
C LEU A 125 2.21 2.91 -3.18
N SER A 126 1.08 2.96 -3.88
CA SER A 126 0.25 4.17 -3.96
C SER A 126 -0.28 4.66 -2.61
N ALA A 127 -0.40 3.77 -1.62
CA ALA A 127 -0.79 4.14 -0.26
C ALA A 127 0.25 5.04 0.43
N ALA A 128 1.50 5.02 -0.04
CA ALA A 128 2.56 5.90 0.49
C ALA A 128 2.23 7.38 0.31
N ASN A 129 1.47 7.75 -0.73
CA ASN A 129 0.99 9.13 -0.89
C ASN A 129 0.17 9.57 0.35
N VAL A 130 -0.85 8.81 0.71
CA VAL A 130 -1.72 9.14 1.87
C VAL A 130 -0.94 9.10 3.18
N LEU A 131 -0.06 8.10 3.36
CA LEU A 131 0.76 7.97 4.57
C LEU A 131 1.79 9.10 4.69
N SER A 132 2.37 9.56 3.58
CA SER A 132 3.29 10.72 3.59
C SER A 132 2.58 12.02 3.99
N ILE A 133 1.34 12.21 3.52
CA ILE A 133 0.50 13.35 3.93
C ILE A 133 0.28 13.29 5.44
N TYR A 134 -0.10 12.11 5.98
CA TYR A 134 -0.28 11.92 7.41
C TYR A 134 0.99 12.28 8.22
N LEU A 135 2.16 11.83 7.77
CA LEU A 135 3.44 12.13 8.43
C LEU A 135 3.71 13.64 8.45
N ARG A 136 3.48 14.34 7.34
CA ARG A 136 3.63 15.80 7.23
C ARG A 136 2.65 16.53 8.15
N MET A 137 1.38 16.13 8.17
CA MET A 137 0.37 16.68 9.08
C MET A 137 0.79 16.47 10.54
N ARG A 138 1.28 15.27 10.87
CA ARG A 138 1.67 14.88 12.23
C ARG A 138 2.89 15.66 12.75
N ALA A 139 3.77 16.07 11.85
CA ALA A 139 4.91 16.93 12.19
C ALA A 139 4.46 18.32 12.67
N GLU A 140 3.30 18.80 12.22
CA GLU A 140 2.79 20.12 12.57
C GLU A 140 1.83 20.11 13.77
N THR A 141 1.01 19.05 13.89
CA THR A 141 0.01 18.95 14.96
C THR A 141 -0.28 17.51 15.34
N PRO A 142 -0.56 17.21 16.63
CA PRO A 142 -0.98 15.88 17.03
C PRO A 142 -2.40 15.57 16.52
N ASN A 143 -2.61 14.32 16.10
CA ASN A 143 -3.94 13.80 15.80
C ASN A 143 -4.61 13.34 17.10
N THR A 144 -5.41 14.21 17.72
CA THR A 144 -6.13 13.96 18.97
C THR A 144 -7.64 14.06 18.75
N PRO A 145 -8.47 13.56 19.67
CA PRO A 145 -9.92 13.82 19.63
C PRO A 145 -10.26 15.31 19.50
N THR A 146 -9.55 16.18 20.23
CA THR A 146 -9.75 17.63 20.19
C THR A 146 -9.44 18.20 18.81
N THR A 147 -8.25 17.94 18.25
CA THR A 147 -7.85 18.50 16.94
C THR A 147 -8.69 17.96 15.78
N ARG A 148 -9.31 16.80 15.95
CA ARG A 148 -10.30 16.29 14.99
C ARG A 148 -11.65 16.98 15.14
N ALA A 149 -12.09 17.19 16.38
CA ALA A 149 -13.41 17.79 16.66
C ALA A 149 -13.48 19.27 16.28
N ASP A 150 -12.40 20.05 16.53
CA ASP A 150 -12.34 21.49 16.24
C ASP A 150 -11.94 21.82 14.79
N GLY A 151 -11.74 20.81 13.95
CA GLY A 151 -11.37 20.96 12.53
C GLY A 151 -9.88 21.27 12.27
N THR A 152 -9.06 21.45 13.32
CA THR A 152 -7.63 21.77 13.17
C THR A 152 -6.89 20.72 12.36
N TRP A 153 -7.15 19.44 12.63
CA TRP A 153 -6.52 18.34 11.91
C TRP A 153 -6.84 18.38 10.40
N ALA A 154 -8.11 18.56 10.05
CA ALA A 154 -8.56 18.61 8.66
C ALA A 154 -8.04 19.87 7.95
N ARG A 155 -8.00 21.01 8.63
CA ARG A 155 -7.44 22.29 8.08
C ARG A 155 -5.97 22.13 7.71
N ILE A 156 -5.17 21.50 8.57
CA ILE A 156 -3.76 21.24 8.28
C ILE A 156 -3.64 20.28 7.10
N GLY A 157 -4.47 19.22 7.05
CA GLY A 157 -4.50 18.30 5.93
C GLY A 157 -4.75 18.98 4.59
N LEU A 158 -5.78 19.81 4.52
CA LEU A 158 -6.12 20.57 3.29
C LEU A 158 -5.05 21.59 2.89
N ARG A 159 -4.29 22.13 3.87
CA ARG A 159 -3.16 23.02 3.57
C ARG A 159 -1.94 22.24 3.07
N VAL A 160 -1.62 21.10 3.69
CA VAL A 160 -0.49 20.23 3.31
C VAL A 160 -0.71 19.60 1.94
N GLU A 161 -1.95 19.22 1.65
CA GLU A 161 -2.34 18.59 0.39
C GLU A 161 -3.76 19.05 -0.02
N PRO A 162 -3.86 20.12 -0.81
CA PRO A 162 -5.16 20.63 -1.27
C PRO A 162 -6.00 19.61 -2.04
N GLY A 163 -5.35 18.62 -2.68
CA GLY A 163 -6.02 17.52 -3.39
C GLY A 163 -6.83 16.59 -2.50
N LEU A 164 -6.75 16.74 -1.15
CA LEU A 164 -7.64 16.02 -0.21
C LEU A 164 -9.09 16.52 -0.30
N MET A 165 -9.34 17.73 -0.80
CA MET A 165 -10.71 18.20 -1.04
C MET A 165 -11.41 17.26 -2.04
N ASN A 166 -12.59 16.77 -1.67
CA ASN A 166 -13.35 15.79 -2.46
C ASN A 166 -12.66 14.44 -2.71
N ALA A 167 -11.56 14.12 -1.98
CA ALA A 167 -10.87 12.84 -2.10
C ALA A 167 -11.68 11.67 -1.50
N CYS A 168 -12.54 11.94 -0.53
CA CYS A 168 -13.42 10.94 0.09
C CYS A 168 -14.68 11.61 0.66
N LEU A 169 -15.66 10.77 1.05
CA LEU A 169 -16.92 11.25 1.61
C LEU A 169 -16.73 12.19 2.82
N ALA A 170 -15.74 11.91 3.68
CA ALA A 170 -15.48 12.73 4.87
C ALA A 170 -14.97 14.15 4.51
N LEU A 171 -14.28 14.29 3.39
CA LEU A 171 -13.71 15.56 2.90
C LEU A 171 -14.47 16.12 1.69
N ALA A 172 -15.67 15.58 1.43
CA ALA A 172 -16.54 16.12 0.39
C ALA A 172 -16.93 17.56 0.72
N GLU A 173 -17.15 18.35 -0.33
CA GLU A 173 -17.68 19.71 -0.20
C GLU A 173 -18.98 19.73 0.62
N GLY A 174 -19.07 20.64 1.59
CA GLY A 174 -20.21 20.74 2.49
C GLY A 174 -20.27 19.65 3.59
N SER A 175 -19.30 18.74 3.67
CA SER A 175 -19.25 17.77 4.77
C SER A 175 -19.01 18.46 6.12
N PRO A 176 -19.46 17.87 7.26
CA PRO A 176 -19.18 18.43 8.59
C PRO A 176 -17.68 18.59 8.88
N VAL A 177 -16.84 17.70 8.36
CA VAL A 177 -15.36 17.79 8.52
C VAL A 177 -14.81 18.97 7.74
N GLN A 178 -15.25 19.15 6.50
CA GLN A 178 -14.81 20.23 5.64
C GLN A 178 -15.28 21.59 6.20
N ARG A 179 -16.56 21.72 6.62
CA ARG A 179 -17.08 22.95 7.24
C ARG A 179 -16.27 23.35 8.47
N ARG A 180 -16.00 22.42 9.39
CA ARG A 180 -15.14 22.70 10.55
C ARG A 180 -13.72 23.10 10.17
N ALA A 181 -13.13 22.45 9.17
CA ALA A 181 -11.81 22.82 8.65
C ALA A 181 -11.76 24.26 8.14
N LEU A 182 -12.85 24.75 7.57
CA LEU A 182 -13.01 26.13 7.08
C LEU A 182 -13.50 27.12 8.15
N GLY A 183 -13.66 26.70 9.40
CA GLY A 183 -14.14 27.53 10.49
C GLY A 183 -15.65 27.83 10.44
N GLN A 184 -16.40 27.05 9.66
CA GLN A 184 -17.86 27.12 9.61
C GLN A 184 -18.43 26.20 10.68
N HIS A 185 -19.05 26.78 11.69
CA HIS A 185 -19.71 26.00 12.75
C HIS A 185 -21.08 25.53 12.28
N ASP A 186 -21.49 24.33 12.71
CA ASP A 186 -22.85 23.86 12.51
C ASP A 186 -23.79 24.79 13.35
N GLU A 187 -24.72 25.47 12.70
CA GLU A 187 -25.81 26.18 13.37
C GLU A 187 -26.81 25.21 14.00
#